data_94e1e87ec177d9d0efe1f10192669bb4
#
_entry.id   94e1e87ec177d9d0efe1f10192669bb4
#
_cell.length_a   1.000
_cell.length_b   1.000
_cell.length_c   1.000
_cell.angle_alpha   90.00
_cell.angle_beta   90.00
_cell.angle_gamma   90.00
#
_symmetry.space_group_name_H-M   'P 1'
#
loop_
_entity.id
_entity.type
_entity.pdbx_description
1 polymer ?
#
loop_
_entity_poly.entity_id
_entity_poly.type
_entity_poly.pdbx_seq_one_letter_code
_entity_poly.pdbx_strand_id
1 'polypeptide(L)'
;MPDSFRECVVEEGASVGPFAHVRPESRIGVKAKVGNFVELKKSHLGDGAKAPHLSYIGDATVGPGANIGAGTITCNFDGVHKHPTRIGAGAFVGSDTTLVAPLTIGEGAYIAAGSAITEDVPAGALALGRARQVIKQGWAEARRQKTGAGRGSHGGSGGA
;
A
#
# COMPACT_ATOMS: atom_id res chain seq x y z
N MET A 1 3.20 -13.98 -35.52
CA MET A 1 3.98 -12.79 -35.16
C MET A 1 4.43 -12.93 -33.74
N PRO A 2 5.71 -12.91 -33.48
CA PRO A 2 6.17 -12.97 -32.11
C PRO A 2 5.66 -11.75 -31.38
N ASP A 3 5.08 -11.98 -30.21
CA ASP A 3 4.70 -10.95 -29.29
C ASP A 3 5.88 -10.02 -29.07
N SER A 4 5.66 -8.75 -29.34
CA SER A 4 6.64 -7.72 -28.99
C SER A 4 7.03 -7.92 -27.54
N PHE A 5 8.32 -8.09 -27.27
CA PHE A 5 8.86 -8.08 -25.92
C PHE A 5 8.43 -6.76 -25.30
N ARG A 6 7.46 -6.83 -24.41
CA ARG A 6 7.02 -5.69 -23.63
C ARG A 6 7.98 -5.52 -22.48
N GLU A 7 8.92 -4.64 -22.66
CA GLU A 7 10.01 -4.44 -21.73
C GLU A 7 9.55 -3.65 -20.49
N CYS A 8 10.24 -3.89 -19.39
CA CYS A 8 10.22 -3.00 -18.23
C CYS A 8 11.34 -1.98 -18.38
N VAL A 9 11.08 -0.75 -18.02
CA VAL A 9 12.09 0.32 -18.04
C VAL A 9 12.45 0.69 -16.61
N VAL A 10 13.75 0.65 -16.29
CA VAL A 10 14.30 1.11 -15.01
C VAL A 10 15.28 2.22 -15.31
N GLU A 11 14.97 3.42 -14.85
CA GLU A 11 15.74 4.62 -15.14
C GLU A 11 16.95 4.77 -14.20
N GLU A 12 17.79 5.76 -14.52
CA GLU A 12 19.03 6.04 -13.79
C GLU A 12 18.79 6.21 -12.29
N GLY A 13 19.65 5.58 -11.49
CA GLY A 13 19.61 5.68 -10.04
C GLY A 13 18.39 5.07 -9.36
N ALA A 14 17.49 4.46 -10.13
CA ALA A 14 16.37 3.73 -9.54
C ALA A 14 16.88 2.46 -8.84
N SER A 15 16.19 2.07 -7.76
CA SER A 15 16.49 0.84 -7.04
C SER A 15 15.28 -0.09 -7.05
N VAL A 16 15.56 -1.35 -7.37
CA VAL A 16 14.57 -2.43 -7.31
C VAL A 16 15.10 -3.44 -6.31
N GLY A 17 14.42 -3.55 -5.18
CA GLY A 17 14.86 -4.39 -4.08
C GLY A 17 14.67 -5.87 -4.35
N PRO A 18 15.23 -6.76 -3.50
CA PRO A 18 15.04 -8.19 -3.67
C PRO A 18 13.55 -8.54 -3.53
N PHE A 19 13.12 -9.60 -4.22
CA PHE A 19 11.74 -10.08 -4.20
C PHE A 19 10.69 -9.09 -4.69
N ALA A 20 11.06 -8.11 -5.50
CA ALA A 20 10.12 -7.30 -6.24
C ALA A 20 9.75 -7.99 -7.56
N HIS A 21 8.50 -7.86 -7.97
CA HIS A 21 8.01 -8.38 -9.25
C HIS A 21 7.58 -7.23 -10.15
N VAL A 22 8.44 -6.86 -11.07
CA VAL A 22 8.15 -5.82 -12.07
C VAL A 22 7.68 -6.50 -13.34
N ARG A 23 6.38 -6.37 -13.63
CA ARG A 23 5.78 -6.99 -14.81
C ARG A 23 5.96 -6.12 -16.05
N PRO A 24 5.85 -6.72 -17.25
CA PRO A 24 5.96 -5.98 -18.50
C PRO A 24 5.10 -4.72 -18.57
N GLU A 25 5.52 -3.76 -19.38
CA GLU A 25 4.86 -2.46 -19.55
C GLU A 25 4.91 -1.58 -18.29
N SER A 26 5.84 -1.86 -17.38
CA SER A 26 6.06 -1.01 -16.20
C SER A 26 7.31 -0.16 -16.37
N ARG A 27 7.28 1.05 -15.81
CA ARG A 27 8.40 1.98 -15.82
C ARG A 27 8.69 2.49 -14.41
N ILE A 28 9.96 2.47 -14.05
CA ILE A 28 10.46 2.98 -12.76
C ILE A 28 11.34 4.18 -13.07
N GLY A 29 10.90 5.36 -12.66
CA GLY A 29 11.52 6.64 -12.94
C GLY A 29 12.87 6.83 -12.27
N VAL A 30 13.53 7.93 -12.62
CA VAL A 30 14.87 8.29 -12.10
C VAL A 30 14.84 8.34 -10.58
N LYS A 31 15.79 7.65 -9.93
CA LYS A 31 15.91 7.57 -8.45
C LYS A 31 14.66 7.10 -7.73
N ALA A 32 13.70 6.52 -8.43
CA ALA A 32 12.54 5.90 -7.79
C ALA A 32 12.95 4.61 -7.07
N LYS A 33 12.15 4.21 -6.09
CA LYS A 33 12.44 3.05 -5.25
C LYS A 33 11.28 2.05 -5.25
N VAL A 34 11.57 0.83 -5.63
CA VAL A 34 10.68 -0.33 -5.51
C VAL A 34 11.35 -1.32 -4.56
N GLY A 35 10.71 -1.61 -3.46
CA GLY A 35 11.28 -2.46 -2.40
C GLY A 35 10.75 -3.89 -2.41
N ASN A 36 10.96 -4.59 -1.29
CA ASN A 36 10.63 -6.00 -1.12
C ASN A 36 9.13 -6.25 -1.26
N PHE A 37 8.80 -7.32 -1.99
CA PHE A 37 7.42 -7.79 -2.14
C PHE A 37 6.47 -6.75 -2.75
N VAL A 38 7.01 -5.88 -3.58
CA VAL A 38 6.22 -4.96 -4.40
C VAL A 38 6.02 -5.57 -5.77
N GLU A 39 4.77 -5.63 -6.22
CA GLU A 39 4.43 -6.01 -7.59
C GLU A 39 3.96 -4.77 -8.35
N LEU A 40 4.58 -4.54 -9.50
CA LEU A 40 4.15 -3.55 -10.48
C LEU A 40 3.59 -4.25 -11.71
N LYS A 41 2.40 -3.84 -12.15
CA LYS A 41 1.77 -4.35 -13.37
C LYS A 41 1.28 -3.19 -14.20
N LYS A 42 1.85 -3.02 -15.40
CA LYS A 42 1.50 -1.92 -16.32
C LYS A 42 1.43 -0.57 -15.59
N SER A 43 2.45 -0.27 -14.80
CA SER A 43 2.45 0.88 -13.91
C SER A 43 3.69 1.71 -14.09
N HIS A 44 3.52 3.01 -13.89
CA HIS A 44 4.60 3.98 -13.99
C HIS A 44 4.82 4.63 -12.63
N LEU A 45 6.00 4.44 -12.03
CA LEU A 45 6.49 5.20 -10.90
C LEU A 45 7.29 6.40 -11.40
N GLY A 46 6.85 7.60 -11.07
CA GLY A 46 7.54 8.83 -11.40
C GLY A 46 8.89 8.98 -10.70
N ASP A 47 9.65 9.97 -11.12
CA ASP A 47 10.98 10.24 -10.57
C ASP A 47 10.95 10.45 -9.06
N GLY A 48 11.82 9.78 -8.34
CA GLY A 48 11.89 9.85 -6.88
C GLY A 48 10.70 9.26 -6.13
N ALA A 49 9.71 8.69 -6.82
CA ALA A 49 8.59 8.02 -6.16
C ALA A 49 9.06 6.77 -5.42
N LYS A 50 8.38 6.43 -4.34
CA LYS A 50 8.77 5.33 -3.47
C LYS A 50 7.60 4.39 -3.21
N ALA A 51 7.83 3.10 -3.45
CA ALA A 51 6.98 1.99 -3.03
C ALA A 51 7.88 0.95 -2.34
N PRO A 52 8.26 1.19 -1.06
CA PRO A 52 9.36 0.46 -0.45
C PRO A 52 8.99 -0.93 0.04
N HIS A 53 7.73 -1.25 0.26
CA HIS A 53 7.34 -2.50 0.90
C HIS A 53 5.97 -3.00 0.48
N LEU A 54 5.87 -4.31 0.23
CA LEU A 54 4.66 -5.11 0.26
C LEU A 54 3.43 -4.39 -0.32
N SER A 55 3.44 -4.12 -1.60
CA SER A 55 2.36 -3.38 -2.27
C SER A 55 2.04 -4.01 -3.62
N TYR A 56 0.78 -3.93 -4.03
CA TYR A 56 0.39 -4.21 -5.40
C TYR A 56 -0.04 -2.91 -6.09
N ILE A 57 0.68 -2.56 -7.15
CA ILE A 57 0.45 -1.35 -7.93
C ILE A 57 0.17 -1.78 -9.37
N GLY A 58 -1.10 -1.85 -9.72
CA GLY A 58 -1.57 -2.30 -11.02
C GLY A 58 -2.32 -1.21 -11.78
N ASP A 59 -2.04 -1.10 -13.07
CA ASP A 59 -2.65 -0.13 -13.98
C ASP A 59 -2.62 1.30 -13.40
N ALA A 60 -1.50 1.69 -12.79
CA ALA A 60 -1.37 2.92 -12.03
C ALA A 60 -0.27 3.83 -12.55
N THR A 61 -0.51 5.13 -12.41
CA THR A 61 0.51 6.16 -12.60
C THR A 61 0.75 6.86 -11.28
N VAL A 62 1.97 6.77 -10.78
CA VAL A 62 2.41 7.38 -9.52
C VAL A 62 3.30 8.58 -9.86
N GLY A 63 2.90 9.75 -9.42
CA GLY A 63 3.60 11.01 -9.69
C GLY A 63 4.96 11.11 -9.00
N PRO A 64 5.82 12.03 -9.48
CA PRO A 64 7.14 12.22 -8.91
C PRO A 64 7.09 12.49 -7.40
N GLY A 65 8.03 11.89 -6.66
CA GLY A 65 8.17 12.12 -5.23
C GLY A 65 7.03 11.58 -4.35
N ALA A 66 6.01 10.93 -4.94
CA ALA A 66 4.95 10.32 -4.15
C ALA A 66 5.47 9.14 -3.33
N ASN A 67 4.87 8.92 -2.17
CA ASN A 67 5.22 7.82 -1.28
C ASN A 67 4.05 6.86 -1.10
N ILE A 68 4.27 5.61 -1.43
CA ILE A 68 3.28 4.54 -1.28
C ILE A 68 3.62 3.73 -0.03
N GLY A 69 2.75 3.78 0.96
CA GLY A 69 2.90 3.03 2.21
C GLY A 69 2.80 1.53 2.03
N ALA A 70 3.42 0.79 2.95
CA ALA A 70 3.41 -0.67 2.96
C ALA A 70 1.97 -1.23 2.99
N GLY A 71 1.71 -2.28 2.25
CA GLY A 71 0.39 -2.90 2.21
C GLY A 71 -0.63 -2.17 1.34
N THR A 72 -0.21 -1.18 0.55
CA THR A 72 -1.11 -0.49 -0.38
C THR A 72 -1.48 -1.39 -1.55
N ILE A 73 -2.76 -1.46 -1.85
CA ILE A 73 -3.32 -2.23 -2.96
C ILE A 73 -4.12 -1.30 -3.87
N THR A 74 -3.80 -1.31 -5.16
CA THR A 74 -4.69 -0.76 -6.17
C THR A 74 -5.69 -1.84 -6.58
N CYS A 75 -6.97 -1.60 -6.32
CA CYS A 75 -8.04 -2.49 -6.78
C CYS A 75 -8.39 -2.11 -8.22
N ASN A 76 -7.60 -2.59 -9.16
CA ASN A 76 -7.68 -2.23 -10.57
C ASN A 76 -8.68 -3.05 -11.39
N PHE A 77 -9.23 -4.11 -10.82
CA PHE A 77 -10.15 -5.01 -11.49
C PHE A 77 -11.51 -5.06 -10.78
N ASP A 78 -12.58 -4.75 -11.51
CA ASP A 78 -13.95 -4.72 -10.99
C ASP A 78 -14.71 -6.04 -11.13
N GLY A 79 -14.04 -7.08 -11.59
CA GLY A 79 -14.63 -8.38 -11.92
C GLY A 79 -14.90 -8.56 -13.40
N VAL A 80 -14.86 -7.48 -14.18
CA VAL A 80 -15.08 -7.49 -15.64
C VAL A 80 -14.00 -6.69 -16.37
N HIS A 81 -13.77 -5.44 -15.98
CA HIS A 81 -12.83 -4.52 -16.59
C HIS A 81 -11.76 -4.06 -15.62
N LYS A 82 -10.62 -3.62 -16.18
CA LYS A 82 -9.54 -2.97 -15.44
C LYS A 82 -9.65 -1.46 -15.57
N HIS A 83 -9.38 -0.79 -14.46
CA HIS A 83 -9.48 0.66 -14.34
C HIS A 83 -8.17 1.25 -13.82
N PRO A 84 -7.81 2.48 -14.22
CA PRO A 84 -6.58 3.13 -13.79
C PRO A 84 -6.69 3.78 -12.42
N THR A 85 -5.56 3.84 -11.72
CA THR A 85 -5.35 4.68 -10.55
C THR A 85 -4.29 5.73 -10.86
N ARG A 86 -4.55 6.99 -10.53
CA ARG A 86 -3.60 8.09 -10.69
C ARG A 86 -3.28 8.69 -9.33
N ILE A 87 -2.00 8.77 -8.99
CA ILE A 87 -1.52 9.33 -7.74
C ILE A 87 -0.64 10.52 -8.10
N GLY A 88 -1.00 11.69 -7.63
CA GLY A 88 -0.34 12.95 -7.95
C GLY A 88 1.06 13.07 -7.35
N ALA A 89 1.84 14.01 -7.88
CA ALA A 89 3.18 14.29 -7.40
C ALA A 89 3.17 14.62 -5.90
N GLY A 90 4.14 14.09 -5.16
CA GLY A 90 4.30 14.37 -3.74
C GLY A 90 3.17 13.87 -2.83
N ALA A 91 2.21 13.12 -3.36
CA ALA A 91 1.15 12.54 -2.55
C ALA A 91 1.72 11.50 -1.58
N PHE A 92 1.11 11.41 -0.41
CA PHE A 92 1.45 10.42 0.61
C PHE A 92 0.30 9.45 0.80
N VAL A 93 0.54 8.18 0.52
CA VAL A 93 -0.43 7.10 0.77
C VAL A 93 0.00 6.35 2.01
N GLY A 94 -0.81 6.40 3.05
CA GLY A 94 -0.57 5.70 4.30
C GLY A 94 -0.56 4.18 4.13
N SER A 95 0.07 3.47 5.06
CA SER A 95 0.16 2.02 5.02
C SER A 95 -1.22 1.35 5.09
N ASP A 96 -1.30 0.14 4.53
CA ASP A 96 -2.53 -0.67 4.54
C ASP A 96 -3.74 0.06 3.93
N THR A 97 -3.50 0.71 2.81
CA THR A 97 -4.52 1.46 2.07
C THR A 97 -5.00 0.68 0.86
N THR A 98 -6.30 0.66 0.66
CA THR A 98 -6.96 0.09 -0.52
C THR A 98 -7.47 1.21 -1.40
N LEU A 99 -6.96 1.29 -2.63
CA LEU A 99 -7.34 2.31 -3.62
C LEU A 99 -8.25 1.65 -4.67
N VAL A 100 -9.53 1.98 -4.66
CA VAL A 100 -10.53 1.37 -5.56
C VAL A 100 -10.59 2.17 -6.86
N ALA A 101 -10.06 1.59 -7.92
CA ALA A 101 -10.06 2.22 -9.25
C ALA A 101 -11.46 2.18 -9.92
N PRO A 102 -11.80 3.14 -10.81
CA PRO A 102 -10.97 4.27 -11.22
C PRO A 102 -10.85 5.33 -10.12
N LEU A 103 -9.65 5.87 -9.92
CA LEU A 103 -9.38 6.77 -8.79
C LEU A 103 -8.26 7.74 -9.15
N THR A 104 -8.43 8.99 -8.73
CA THR A 104 -7.39 10.02 -8.81
C THR A 104 -7.11 10.60 -7.42
N ILE A 105 -5.86 10.50 -6.99
CA ILE A 105 -5.35 11.16 -5.79
C ILE A 105 -4.59 12.40 -6.24
N GLY A 106 -5.00 13.56 -5.79
CA GLY A 106 -4.42 14.84 -6.18
C GLY A 106 -3.00 15.06 -5.67
N GLU A 107 -2.31 16.01 -6.30
CA GLU A 107 -0.95 16.40 -5.91
C GLU A 107 -0.88 16.79 -4.43
N GLY A 108 0.13 16.29 -3.72
CA GLY A 108 0.33 16.59 -2.30
C GLY A 108 -0.78 16.11 -1.36
N ALA A 109 -1.75 15.34 -1.85
CA ALA A 109 -2.79 14.78 -0.99
C ALA A 109 -2.22 13.75 -0.01
N TYR A 110 -2.91 13.58 1.08
CA TYR A 110 -2.54 12.67 2.16
C TYR A 110 -3.66 11.65 2.38
N ILE A 111 -3.33 10.37 2.30
CA ILE A 111 -4.27 9.29 2.60
C ILE A 111 -3.89 8.69 3.96
N ALA A 112 -4.84 8.68 4.88
CA ALA A 112 -4.62 8.10 6.21
C ALA A 112 -4.47 6.58 6.12
N ALA A 113 -3.55 6.03 6.90
CA ALA A 113 -3.31 4.59 6.96
C ALA A 113 -4.58 3.79 7.26
N GLY A 114 -4.68 2.58 6.71
CA GLY A 114 -5.82 1.70 6.93
C GLY A 114 -7.12 2.14 6.24
N SER A 115 -7.03 2.99 5.23
CA SER A 115 -8.20 3.54 4.53
C SER A 115 -8.57 2.73 3.28
N ALA A 116 -9.87 2.62 3.01
CA ALA A 116 -10.40 2.27 1.70
C ALA A 116 -10.89 3.54 1.02
N ILE A 117 -10.26 3.92 -0.09
CA ILE A 117 -10.56 5.14 -0.83
C ILE A 117 -11.29 4.78 -2.11
N THR A 118 -12.51 5.30 -2.24
CA THR A 118 -13.42 4.98 -3.34
C THR A 118 -13.81 6.21 -4.17
N GLU A 119 -13.41 7.40 -3.75
CA GLU A 119 -13.69 8.66 -4.40
C GLU A 119 -12.40 9.44 -4.62
N ASP A 120 -12.37 10.25 -5.68
CA ASP A 120 -11.24 11.11 -5.98
C ASP A 120 -10.90 12.04 -4.83
N VAL A 121 -9.61 12.23 -4.57
CA VAL A 121 -9.11 13.07 -3.49
C VAL A 121 -8.48 14.32 -4.09
N PRO A 122 -8.98 15.52 -3.74
CA PRO A 122 -8.41 16.78 -4.23
C PRO A 122 -6.95 16.97 -3.82
N ALA A 123 -6.22 17.79 -4.58
CA ALA A 123 -4.86 18.17 -4.24
C ALA A 123 -4.79 18.76 -2.82
N GLY A 124 -3.76 18.37 -2.07
CA GLY A 124 -3.51 18.87 -0.71
C GLY A 124 -4.53 18.43 0.35
N ALA A 125 -5.52 17.62 0.00
CA ALA A 125 -6.53 17.15 0.95
C ALA A 125 -6.06 15.94 1.76
N LEU A 126 -6.62 15.77 2.96
CA LEU A 126 -6.54 14.55 3.74
C LEU A 126 -7.81 13.72 3.51
N ALA A 127 -7.65 12.46 3.11
CA ALA A 127 -8.74 11.51 3.01
C ALA A 127 -8.60 10.37 4.02
N LEU A 128 -9.73 10.04 4.65
CA LEU A 128 -9.86 8.91 5.59
C LEU A 128 -11.06 8.07 5.16
N GLY A 129 -10.84 6.79 4.92
CA GLY A 129 -11.89 5.84 4.58
C GLY A 129 -11.83 4.63 5.51
N ARG A 130 -11.96 4.86 6.82
CA ARG A 130 -11.89 3.81 7.85
C ARG A 130 -12.87 4.09 8.98
N ALA A 131 -13.24 3.04 9.72
CA ALA A 131 -14.10 3.18 10.89
C ALA A 131 -13.42 4.02 11.97
N ARG A 132 -14.22 4.79 12.70
CA ARG A 132 -13.73 5.50 13.88
C ARG A 132 -13.35 4.52 14.96
N GLN A 133 -12.18 4.70 15.55
CA GLN A 133 -11.69 3.85 16.63
C GLN A 133 -12.62 3.90 17.84
N VAL A 134 -12.97 2.74 18.39
CA VAL A 134 -13.74 2.60 19.62
C VAL A 134 -12.88 1.84 20.65
N ILE A 135 -12.81 2.37 21.85
CA ILE A 135 -12.08 1.77 22.96
C ILE A 135 -13.07 1.32 24.02
N LYS A 136 -12.97 0.05 24.43
CA LYS A 136 -13.77 -0.52 25.53
C LYS A 136 -12.85 -0.84 26.70
N GLN A 137 -12.81 0.04 27.68
CA GLN A 137 -11.98 -0.11 28.86
C GLN A 137 -12.35 -1.38 29.65
N GLY A 138 -11.32 -2.11 30.09
CA GLY A 138 -11.49 -3.32 30.91
C GLY A 138 -12.08 -4.54 30.19
N TRP A 139 -12.35 -4.45 28.89
CA TRP A 139 -12.99 -5.53 28.14
C TRP A 139 -12.20 -6.85 28.18
N ALA A 140 -10.90 -6.79 28.00
CA ALA A 140 -10.05 -7.97 27.95
C ALA A 140 -9.99 -8.68 29.31
N GLU A 141 -9.97 -7.92 30.41
CA GLU A 141 -10.00 -8.43 31.77
C GLU A 141 -11.32 -9.14 32.08
N ALA A 142 -12.43 -8.44 31.80
CA ALA A 142 -13.77 -9.02 32.00
C ALA A 142 -13.99 -10.30 31.18
N ARG A 143 -13.44 -10.37 29.96
CA ARG A 143 -13.53 -11.56 29.13
C ARG A 143 -12.73 -12.71 29.71
N ARG A 144 -11.51 -12.49 30.20
CA ARG A 144 -10.70 -13.52 30.87
C ARG A 144 -11.41 -14.09 32.10
N GLN A 145 -12.01 -13.24 32.89
CA GLN A 145 -12.77 -13.67 34.08
C GLN A 145 -13.99 -14.56 33.70
N LYS A 146 -14.73 -14.18 32.66
CA LYS A 146 -15.91 -14.95 32.19
C LYS A 146 -15.54 -16.31 31.60
N THR A 147 -14.38 -16.44 30.97
CA THR A 147 -13.95 -17.68 30.32
C THR A 147 -13.15 -18.62 31.21
N GLY A 148 -12.94 -18.26 32.49
CA GLY A 148 -12.16 -19.06 33.42
C GLY A 148 -10.67 -19.15 33.08
N ALA A 149 -10.20 -18.37 32.07
CA ALA A 149 -8.79 -18.27 31.69
C ALA A 149 -8.04 -17.33 32.65
N GLY A 150 -8.23 -17.51 33.96
CA GLY A 150 -7.46 -16.88 34.99
C GLY A 150 -6.10 -17.54 35.08
N ARG A 151 -5.05 -16.78 34.87
CA ARG A 151 -3.64 -16.99 35.18
C ARG A 151 -3.24 -18.45 35.40
N GLY A 152 -2.71 -19.09 34.39
CA GLY A 152 -1.81 -20.21 34.62
C GLY A 152 -0.67 -19.70 35.49
N SER A 153 -0.65 -20.08 36.72
CA SER A 153 0.43 -19.85 37.69
C SER A 153 1.71 -20.46 37.11
N HIS A 154 2.64 -19.65 36.68
CA HIS A 154 4.02 -20.09 36.59
C HIS A 154 4.51 -20.28 38.03
N GLY A 155 4.16 -21.43 38.58
CA GLY A 155 4.79 -21.94 39.79
C GLY A 155 6.20 -22.36 39.45
N GLY A 156 7.16 -21.50 39.67
CA GLY A 156 8.56 -21.85 39.78
C GLY A 156 8.74 -22.69 40.99
N SER A 157 8.83 -24.01 40.87
CA SER A 157 9.39 -24.85 41.92
C SER A 157 10.91 -24.80 41.79
N GLY A 158 11.53 -23.90 42.53
CA GLY A 158 12.89 -24.08 42.96
C GLY A 158 12.91 -25.19 43.96
N GLY A 159 13.60 -26.26 43.69
CA GLY A 159 13.87 -27.33 44.64
C GLY A 159 15.35 -27.64 44.61
N ALA A 160 15.96 -27.42 45.75
CA ALA A 160 17.19 -27.97 46.32
C ALA A 160 18.26 -28.59 45.37
#